data_81d988313ca3e9f382bc90ea612ed348
#
_entry.id   81d988313ca3e9f382bc90ea612ed348
#
_cell.length_a   1.000
_cell.length_b   1.000
_cell.length_c   1.000
_cell.angle_alpha   90.00
_cell.angle_beta   90.00
_cell.angle_gamma   90.00
#
_symmetry.space_group_name_H-M   'P 1'
#
loop_
_entity.id
_entity.type
_entity.pdbx_description
1 polymer ?
#
loop_
_entity_poly.entity_id
_entity_poly.type
_entity_poly.pdbx_seq_one_letter_code
_entity_poly.pdbx_strand_id
1 'polypeptide(L)'
;MRIRLVPETLLTDGLTTVFSSGAGLQPCERAPMAQTEWWQRGPVDGIPGVLQPVAHILLQVRESVGEIVESLTEQEWNARPAGVASAAFHVRHIAGVIDRLFTYARGQALSAEQLAAIPLEGRDMPADDVAHALRVLSDRVDAALAELRTIDATKLGDFRGVGRAQLPSTVIGCLVHGAEHAMRHVGQLSVTARVVRSGARQG
;
A
#
# COMPACT_ATOMS: atom_id res chain seq x y z
N MET A 1 -7.43 23.06 32.57
CA MET A 1 -6.56 21.94 32.83
C MET A 1 -5.14 22.37 32.46
N ARG A 2 -4.30 22.67 33.47
CA ARG A 2 -2.97 23.25 33.27
C ARG A 2 -1.95 22.12 33.17
N ILE A 3 -1.19 22.09 32.08
CA ILE A 3 -0.06 21.18 31.89
C ILE A 3 1.13 21.78 32.66
N ARG A 4 1.66 21.02 33.63
CA ARG A 4 2.90 21.35 34.38
C ARG A 4 4.09 20.86 33.58
N LEU A 5 4.98 21.78 33.22
CA LEU A 5 6.34 21.49 32.76
C LEU A 5 7.20 21.12 33.97
N VAL A 6 7.96 20.05 33.83
CA VAL A 6 8.97 19.59 34.83
C VAL A 6 10.34 20.08 34.39
N PRO A 7 11.17 20.69 35.23
CA PRO A 7 12.47 21.19 34.84
C PRO A 7 13.54 20.06 34.81
N GLU A 8 14.42 20.16 33.83
CA GLU A 8 15.69 19.41 33.79
C GLU A 8 16.58 19.72 34.96
N THR A 9 17.09 18.68 35.64
CA THR A 9 18.17 18.82 36.61
C THR A 9 19.35 17.96 36.16
N LEU A 10 20.45 18.63 35.85
CA LEU A 10 21.79 18.09 35.68
C LEU A 10 22.23 17.32 36.93
N LEU A 11 22.76 16.12 36.76
CA LEU A 11 23.68 15.49 37.71
C LEU A 11 24.82 14.85 36.93
N THR A 12 25.94 15.55 36.96
CA THR A 12 27.30 15.00 36.77
C THR A 12 27.72 14.33 38.07
N ASP A 13 28.09 13.06 38.04
CA ASP A 13 29.18 12.57 38.89
C ASP A 13 29.70 11.23 38.37
N GLY A 14 31.01 11.13 38.34
CA GLY A 14 31.83 10.10 37.78
C GLY A 14 31.81 8.80 38.56
N LEU A 15 31.94 7.71 37.83
CA LEU A 15 32.48 6.45 38.34
C LEU A 15 33.32 5.78 37.24
N THR A 16 34.62 5.94 37.37
CA THR A 16 35.62 5.18 36.63
C THR A 16 35.56 3.74 37.08
N THR A 17 35.06 2.82 36.28
CA THR A 17 35.26 1.38 36.54
C THR A 17 36.03 0.78 35.38
N VAL A 18 37.26 0.39 35.69
CA VAL A 18 38.15 -0.34 34.79
C VAL A 18 37.63 -1.77 34.65
N PHE A 19 37.16 -2.16 33.49
CA PHE A 19 37.00 -3.56 33.10
C PHE A 19 37.94 -3.86 31.93
N SER A 20 39.05 -4.51 32.28
CA SER A 20 39.88 -5.27 31.37
C SER A 20 39.26 -6.65 31.19
N SER A 21 38.86 -6.99 29.99
CA SER A 21 39.08 -8.31 29.39
C SER A 21 38.58 -8.30 27.96
N GLY A 22 39.44 -8.66 27.04
CA GLY A 22 39.19 -8.70 25.61
C GLY A 22 38.17 -9.76 25.22
N ALA A 23 37.03 -9.28 24.81
CA ALA A 23 36.19 -9.97 23.85
C ALA A 23 36.00 -8.97 22.72
N GLY A 24 36.56 -9.29 21.55
CA GLY A 24 36.37 -8.49 20.34
C GLY A 24 34.88 -8.29 20.09
N LEU A 25 34.43 -7.06 20.27
CA LEU A 25 33.13 -6.66 19.77
C LEU A 25 33.16 -6.83 18.25
N GLN A 26 32.54 -7.88 17.76
CA GLN A 26 32.22 -7.97 16.32
C GLN A 26 31.44 -6.71 15.94
N PRO A 27 31.78 -6.06 14.80
CA PRO A 27 30.98 -4.96 14.32
C PRO A 27 29.54 -5.45 14.19
N CYS A 28 28.64 -4.79 14.89
CA CYS A 28 27.22 -5.01 14.69
C CYS A 28 26.96 -4.75 13.21
N GLU A 29 26.76 -5.81 12.42
CA GLU A 29 26.30 -5.66 11.03
C GLU A 29 25.05 -4.81 11.09
N ARG A 30 25.14 -3.58 10.57
CA ARG A 30 23.99 -2.72 10.39
C ARG A 30 22.99 -3.52 9.61
N ALA A 31 21.87 -3.88 10.23
CA ALA A 31 20.71 -4.37 9.50
C ALA A 31 20.49 -3.44 8.29
N PRO A 32 20.22 -3.98 7.10
CA PRO A 32 19.97 -3.15 5.93
C PRO A 32 18.94 -2.09 6.32
N MET A 33 19.28 -0.81 6.10
CA MET A 33 18.37 0.29 6.40
C MET A 33 17.06 0.01 5.65
N ALA A 34 15.97 -0.15 6.38
CA ALA A 34 14.65 -0.28 5.78
C ALA A 34 14.50 0.86 4.77
N GLN A 35 14.11 0.51 3.55
CA GLN A 35 13.94 1.51 2.49
C GLN A 35 12.92 2.55 2.98
N THR A 36 13.27 3.85 2.90
CA THR A 36 12.36 4.92 3.32
C THR A 36 11.06 4.84 2.54
N GLU A 37 9.94 5.08 3.22
CA GLU A 37 8.63 5.14 2.59
C GLU A 37 8.56 6.25 1.52
N TRP A 38 7.72 6.07 0.52
CA TRP A 38 7.66 6.97 -0.64
C TRP A 38 7.43 8.45 -0.28
N TRP A 39 6.64 8.74 0.74
CA TRP A 39 6.38 10.13 1.17
C TRP A 39 7.65 10.85 1.69
N GLN A 40 8.70 10.11 2.04
CA GLN A 40 9.99 10.63 2.49
C GLN A 40 11.03 10.74 1.36
N ARG A 41 10.71 10.23 0.16
CA ARG A 41 11.64 10.21 -0.99
C ARG A 41 11.58 11.48 -1.84
N GLY A 42 10.77 12.47 -1.43
CA GLY A 42 10.58 13.71 -2.16
C GLY A 42 9.41 13.68 -3.16
N PRO A 43 9.17 14.78 -3.86
CA PRO A 43 8.04 14.89 -4.76
C PRO A 43 8.20 13.99 -6.00
N VAL A 44 7.07 13.50 -6.50
CA VAL A 44 6.98 12.79 -7.79
C VAL A 44 6.86 13.83 -8.89
N ASP A 45 7.76 13.79 -9.86
CA ASP A 45 7.85 14.80 -10.91
C ASP A 45 6.55 14.95 -11.72
N GLY A 46 6.20 16.22 -11.98
CA GLY A 46 5.05 16.60 -12.79
C GLY A 46 3.69 16.44 -12.11
N ILE A 47 3.62 15.97 -10.86
CA ILE A 47 2.36 15.83 -10.12
C ILE A 47 2.14 17.08 -9.25
N PRO A 48 0.95 17.71 -9.29
CA PRO A 48 0.62 18.85 -8.45
C PRO A 48 0.83 18.55 -6.95
N GLY A 49 1.32 19.54 -6.18
CA GLY A 49 1.65 19.35 -4.76
C GLY A 49 0.52 18.76 -3.92
N VAL A 50 -0.73 19.16 -4.18
CA VAL A 50 -1.93 18.67 -3.48
C VAL A 50 -2.22 17.18 -3.78
N LEU A 51 -1.71 16.63 -4.87
CA LEU A 51 -1.88 15.23 -5.28
C LEU A 51 -0.66 14.35 -4.94
N GLN A 52 0.43 14.93 -4.43
CA GLN A 52 1.61 14.16 -4.01
C GLN A 52 1.28 13.03 -3.04
N PRO A 53 0.45 13.24 -2.00
CA PRO A 53 0.10 12.14 -1.09
C PRO A 53 -0.56 10.95 -1.80
N VAL A 54 -1.43 11.20 -2.79
CA VAL A 54 -2.06 10.14 -3.59
C VAL A 54 -1.00 9.36 -4.38
N ALA A 55 -0.09 10.07 -5.04
CA ALA A 55 1.01 9.45 -5.80
C ALA A 55 1.93 8.61 -4.91
N HIS A 56 2.32 9.13 -3.75
CA HIS A 56 3.18 8.41 -2.80
C HIS A 56 2.51 7.13 -2.29
N ILE A 57 1.21 7.17 -1.96
CA ILE A 57 0.48 5.98 -1.54
C ILE A 57 0.44 4.94 -2.66
N LEU A 58 0.15 5.33 -3.91
CA LEU A 58 0.10 4.40 -5.04
C LEU A 58 1.46 3.73 -5.30
N LEU A 59 2.55 4.49 -5.21
CA LEU A 59 3.91 3.96 -5.35
C LEU A 59 4.25 3.00 -4.19
N GLN A 60 3.88 3.35 -2.96
CA GLN A 60 4.06 2.49 -1.80
C GLN A 60 3.25 1.19 -1.91
N VAL A 61 2.01 1.27 -2.43
CA VAL A 61 1.17 0.08 -2.70
C VAL A 61 1.89 -0.89 -3.63
N ARG A 62 2.41 -0.40 -4.75
CA ARG A 62 3.13 -1.23 -5.75
C ARG A 62 4.34 -1.91 -5.13
N GLU A 63 5.18 -1.16 -4.42
CA GLU A 63 6.39 -1.66 -3.78
C GLU A 63 6.05 -2.69 -2.70
N SER A 64 5.16 -2.33 -1.79
CA SER A 64 4.79 -3.22 -0.67
C SER A 64 4.10 -4.51 -1.13
N VAL A 65 3.24 -4.46 -2.16
CA VAL A 65 2.65 -5.68 -2.73
C VAL A 65 3.74 -6.59 -3.27
N GLY A 66 4.69 -6.04 -4.07
CA GLY A 66 5.81 -6.82 -4.60
C GLY A 66 6.59 -7.55 -3.52
N GLU A 67 7.02 -6.81 -2.48
CA GLU A 67 7.78 -7.36 -1.35
C GLU A 67 7.02 -8.44 -0.58
N ILE A 68 5.72 -8.23 -0.31
CA ILE A 68 4.92 -9.18 0.46
C ILE A 68 4.76 -10.50 -0.28
N VAL A 69 4.56 -10.43 -1.60
CA VAL A 69 4.18 -11.60 -2.38
C VAL A 69 5.36 -12.37 -2.98
N GLU A 70 6.54 -11.76 -3.05
CA GLU A 70 7.75 -12.36 -3.66
C GLU A 70 8.06 -13.77 -3.13
N SER A 71 7.74 -14.02 -1.87
CA SER A 71 8.04 -15.28 -1.19
C SER A 71 6.83 -16.20 -0.98
N LEU A 72 5.68 -15.91 -1.59
CA LEU A 72 4.50 -16.78 -1.51
C LEU A 72 4.56 -17.91 -2.52
N THR A 73 4.32 -19.14 -2.04
CA THR A 73 4.10 -20.32 -2.88
C THR A 73 2.72 -20.26 -3.53
N GLU A 74 2.49 -21.08 -4.56
CA GLU A 74 1.18 -21.19 -5.24
C GLU A 74 0.04 -21.50 -4.27
N GLN A 75 0.27 -22.42 -3.34
CA GLN A 75 -0.73 -22.79 -2.33
C GLN A 75 -1.04 -21.62 -1.40
N GLU A 76 -0.01 -20.85 -1.00
CA GLU A 76 -0.17 -19.68 -0.14
C GLU A 76 -0.92 -18.53 -0.81
N TRP A 77 -0.79 -18.39 -2.15
CA TRP A 77 -1.52 -17.37 -2.92
C TRP A 77 -3.04 -17.48 -2.78
N ASN A 78 -3.57 -18.70 -2.77
CA ASN A 78 -4.99 -18.98 -2.77
C ASN A 78 -5.53 -19.32 -1.38
N ALA A 79 -4.66 -19.50 -0.40
CA ALA A 79 -5.06 -19.86 0.96
C ALA A 79 -5.95 -18.78 1.59
N ARG A 80 -7.01 -19.23 2.28
CA ARG A 80 -7.99 -18.40 2.98
C ARG A 80 -8.01 -18.75 4.46
N PRO A 81 -6.99 -18.33 5.23
CA PRO A 81 -6.92 -18.66 6.66
C PRO A 81 -8.14 -18.11 7.40
N ALA A 82 -8.79 -18.95 8.18
CA ALA A 82 -10.05 -18.61 8.88
C ALA A 82 -11.16 -18.02 7.97
N GLY A 83 -11.14 -18.35 6.66
CA GLY A 83 -12.13 -17.88 5.70
C GLY A 83 -11.97 -16.43 5.22
N VAL A 84 -10.88 -15.74 5.59
CA VAL A 84 -10.59 -14.38 5.08
C VAL A 84 -10.11 -14.42 3.62
N ALA A 85 -10.08 -13.25 2.99
CA ALA A 85 -9.66 -13.13 1.60
C ALA A 85 -8.20 -13.59 1.39
N SER A 86 -7.94 -14.24 0.24
CA SER A 86 -6.62 -14.73 -0.15
C SER A 86 -5.69 -13.61 -0.62
N ALA A 87 -4.38 -13.88 -0.70
CA ALA A 87 -3.41 -12.97 -1.30
C ALA A 87 -3.78 -12.64 -2.76
N ALA A 88 -4.20 -13.64 -3.53
CA ALA A 88 -4.68 -13.48 -4.90
C ALA A 88 -5.84 -12.49 -5.02
N PHE A 89 -6.82 -12.57 -4.11
CA PHE A 89 -7.91 -11.60 -4.04
C PHE A 89 -7.37 -10.19 -3.83
N HIS A 90 -6.51 -9.98 -2.83
CA HIS A 90 -6.04 -8.64 -2.49
C HIS A 90 -5.30 -7.98 -3.65
N VAL A 91 -4.42 -8.72 -4.35
CA VAL A 91 -3.67 -8.16 -5.49
C VAL A 91 -4.59 -7.75 -6.63
N ARG A 92 -5.55 -8.61 -7.01
CA ARG A 92 -6.53 -8.28 -8.06
C ARG A 92 -7.44 -7.13 -7.65
N HIS A 93 -7.90 -7.14 -6.40
CA HIS A 93 -8.79 -6.12 -5.88
C HIS A 93 -8.13 -4.74 -5.82
N ILE A 94 -6.87 -4.67 -5.39
CA ILE A 94 -6.08 -3.42 -5.39
C ILE A 94 -6.03 -2.83 -6.80
N ALA A 95 -5.66 -3.62 -7.80
CA ALA A 95 -5.61 -3.18 -9.19
C ALA A 95 -7.00 -2.70 -9.69
N GLY A 96 -8.06 -3.48 -9.39
CA GLY A 96 -9.42 -3.16 -9.76
C GLY A 96 -9.96 -1.89 -9.07
N VAL A 97 -9.64 -1.69 -7.80
CA VAL A 97 -10.05 -0.48 -7.06
C VAL A 97 -9.42 0.77 -7.65
N ILE A 98 -8.11 0.76 -7.91
CA ILE A 98 -7.43 1.89 -8.54
C ILE A 98 -8.10 2.23 -9.87
N ASP A 99 -8.31 1.25 -10.73
CA ASP A 99 -8.96 1.43 -12.03
C ASP A 99 -10.35 2.05 -11.90
N ARG A 100 -11.20 1.49 -11.05
CA ARG A 100 -12.59 1.92 -10.87
C ARG A 100 -12.70 3.33 -10.26
N LEU A 101 -11.90 3.64 -9.24
CA LEU A 101 -11.98 4.94 -8.58
C LEU A 101 -11.44 6.06 -9.48
N PHE A 102 -10.42 5.80 -10.28
CA PHE A 102 -9.95 6.75 -11.28
C PHE A 102 -10.97 6.93 -12.41
N THR A 103 -11.71 5.87 -12.80
CA THR A 103 -12.84 6.00 -13.74
C THR A 103 -13.91 6.94 -13.19
N TYR A 104 -14.27 6.81 -11.92
CA TYR A 104 -15.22 7.74 -11.29
C TYR A 104 -14.64 9.16 -11.15
N ALA A 105 -13.35 9.32 -10.86
CA ALA A 105 -12.69 10.63 -10.83
C ALA A 105 -12.81 11.37 -12.16
N ARG A 106 -12.77 10.65 -13.30
CA ARG A 106 -13.04 11.19 -14.65
C ARG A 106 -14.51 11.51 -14.90
N GLY A 107 -15.41 11.18 -13.96
CA GLY A 107 -16.87 11.36 -14.15
C GLY A 107 -17.48 10.31 -15.09
N GLN A 108 -16.84 9.17 -15.27
CA GLN A 108 -17.29 8.10 -16.16
C GLN A 108 -17.95 6.96 -15.39
N ALA A 109 -18.92 6.29 -16.03
CA ALA A 109 -19.44 5.02 -15.54
C ALA A 109 -18.42 3.90 -15.77
N LEU A 110 -18.49 2.83 -14.97
CA LEU A 110 -17.65 1.65 -15.20
C LEU A 110 -18.01 0.99 -16.53
N SER A 111 -16.99 0.53 -17.25
CA SER A 111 -17.16 -0.23 -18.48
C SER A 111 -17.72 -1.64 -18.21
N ALA A 112 -18.18 -2.31 -19.25
CA ALA A 112 -18.64 -3.70 -19.15
C ALA A 112 -17.51 -4.64 -18.67
N GLU A 113 -16.29 -4.39 -19.11
CA GLU A 113 -15.10 -5.16 -18.73
C GLU A 113 -14.77 -4.94 -17.24
N GLN A 114 -14.82 -3.69 -16.75
CA GLN A 114 -14.61 -3.39 -15.32
C GLN A 114 -15.67 -4.07 -14.45
N LEU A 115 -16.92 -4.08 -14.87
CA LEU A 115 -18.01 -4.76 -14.17
C LEU A 115 -17.84 -6.29 -14.19
N ALA A 116 -17.41 -6.86 -15.31
CA ALA A 116 -17.17 -8.29 -15.45
C ALA A 116 -15.95 -8.78 -14.64
N ALA A 117 -14.97 -7.91 -14.39
CA ALA A 117 -13.79 -8.24 -13.61
C ALA A 117 -14.08 -8.37 -12.10
N ILE A 118 -15.08 -7.67 -11.55
CA ILE A 118 -15.38 -7.67 -10.10
C ILE A 118 -15.58 -9.08 -9.52
N PRO A 119 -16.45 -9.96 -10.08
CA PRO A 119 -16.65 -11.30 -9.54
C PRO A 119 -15.44 -12.23 -9.74
N LEU A 120 -14.48 -11.85 -10.58
CA LEU A 120 -13.26 -12.63 -10.82
C LEU A 120 -12.18 -12.39 -9.75
N GLU A 121 -12.24 -11.28 -9.04
CA GLU A 121 -11.27 -10.93 -8.00
C GLU A 121 -11.17 -12.01 -6.91
N GLY A 122 -12.29 -12.65 -6.56
CA GLY A 122 -12.38 -13.70 -5.53
C GLY A 122 -12.07 -15.12 -5.99
N ARG A 123 -11.77 -15.35 -7.27
CA ARG A 123 -11.45 -16.68 -7.80
C ARG A 123 -10.00 -17.05 -7.47
N ASP A 124 -9.72 -18.36 -7.41
CA ASP A 124 -8.35 -18.83 -7.28
C ASP A 124 -7.52 -18.41 -8.49
N MET A 125 -6.23 -18.21 -8.25
CA MET A 125 -5.28 -17.74 -9.25
C MET A 125 -4.26 -18.84 -9.52
N PRO A 126 -4.18 -19.39 -10.76
CA PRO A 126 -3.10 -20.27 -11.15
C PRO A 126 -1.73 -19.61 -10.95
N ALA A 127 -0.69 -20.41 -10.70
CA ALA A 127 0.68 -19.91 -10.49
C ALA A 127 1.16 -19.05 -11.67
N ASP A 128 0.85 -19.49 -12.89
CA ASP A 128 1.26 -18.78 -14.12
C ASP A 128 0.63 -17.39 -14.26
N ASP A 129 -0.49 -17.14 -13.57
CA ASP A 129 -1.19 -15.85 -13.60
C ASP A 129 -0.64 -14.82 -12.60
N VAL A 130 0.18 -15.23 -11.61
CA VAL A 130 0.72 -14.35 -10.57
C VAL A 130 1.53 -13.20 -11.18
N ALA A 131 2.47 -13.51 -12.06
CA ALA A 131 3.29 -12.51 -12.73
C ALA A 131 2.43 -11.55 -13.59
N HIS A 132 1.36 -12.07 -14.21
CA HIS A 132 0.41 -11.25 -14.94
C HIS A 132 -0.35 -10.29 -14.00
N ALA A 133 -0.86 -10.78 -12.87
CA ALA A 133 -1.58 -9.96 -11.90
C ALA A 133 -0.71 -8.81 -11.34
N LEU A 134 0.56 -9.08 -11.07
CA LEU A 134 1.52 -8.06 -10.62
C LEU A 134 1.80 -7.01 -11.70
N ARG A 135 1.94 -7.44 -12.97
CA ARG A 135 2.06 -6.49 -14.08
C ARG A 135 0.82 -5.63 -14.21
N VAL A 136 -0.38 -6.21 -14.17
CA VAL A 136 -1.64 -5.45 -14.22
C VAL A 136 -1.70 -4.41 -13.10
N LEU A 137 -1.31 -4.77 -11.88
CA LEU A 137 -1.24 -3.81 -10.77
C LEU A 137 -0.25 -2.68 -11.07
N SER A 138 0.95 -3.01 -11.55
CA SER A 138 1.97 -2.01 -11.90
C SER A 138 1.46 -1.06 -12.99
N ASP A 139 0.87 -1.60 -14.05
CA ASP A 139 0.30 -0.81 -15.15
C ASP A 139 -0.82 0.12 -14.68
N ARG A 140 -1.67 -0.33 -13.74
CA ARG A 140 -2.71 0.51 -13.14
C ARG A 140 -2.13 1.65 -12.30
N VAL A 141 -1.06 1.40 -11.54
CA VAL A 141 -0.35 2.46 -10.81
C VAL A 141 0.27 3.45 -11.78
N ASP A 142 0.94 2.99 -12.84
CA ASP A 142 1.56 3.87 -13.83
C ASP A 142 0.53 4.73 -14.57
N ALA A 143 -0.61 4.14 -14.97
CA ALA A 143 -1.71 4.87 -15.56
C ALA A 143 -2.29 5.93 -14.62
N ALA A 144 -2.47 5.58 -13.34
CA ALA A 144 -2.94 6.51 -12.31
C ALA A 144 -1.97 7.67 -12.11
N LEU A 145 -0.65 7.41 -12.03
CA LEU A 145 0.38 8.45 -11.92
C LEU A 145 0.41 9.36 -13.16
N ALA A 146 0.23 8.79 -14.36
CA ALA A 146 0.13 9.57 -15.58
C ALA A 146 -1.09 10.50 -15.56
N GLU A 147 -2.24 10.01 -15.09
CA GLU A 147 -3.46 10.80 -14.97
C GLU A 147 -3.30 11.92 -13.92
N LEU A 148 -2.69 11.65 -12.75
CA LEU A 148 -2.45 12.66 -11.73
C LEU A 148 -1.63 13.86 -12.25
N ARG A 149 -0.77 13.67 -13.24
CA ARG A 149 0.01 14.75 -13.87
C ARG A 149 -0.84 15.69 -14.72
N THR A 150 -2.00 15.23 -15.18
CA THR A 150 -2.88 15.99 -16.09
C THR A 150 -4.09 16.59 -15.38
N ILE A 151 -4.31 16.28 -14.11
CA ILE A 151 -5.48 16.77 -13.36
C ILE A 151 -5.33 18.28 -13.10
N ASP A 152 -6.38 19.01 -13.46
CA ASP A 152 -6.53 20.41 -13.07
C ASP A 152 -6.87 20.51 -11.58
N ALA A 153 -5.93 21.01 -10.79
CA ALA A 153 -6.09 21.15 -9.34
C ALA A 153 -7.28 22.03 -8.94
N THR A 154 -7.73 22.93 -9.81
CA THR A 154 -8.90 23.80 -9.53
C THR A 154 -10.22 23.04 -9.56
N LYS A 155 -10.25 21.86 -10.18
CA LYS A 155 -11.42 20.98 -10.33
C LYS A 155 -11.50 19.86 -9.32
N LEU A 156 -10.59 19.79 -8.38
CA LEU A 156 -10.54 18.71 -7.38
C LEU A 156 -11.80 18.61 -6.52
N GLY A 157 -12.51 19.73 -6.32
CA GLY A 157 -13.79 19.77 -5.62
C GLY A 157 -15.02 19.42 -6.46
N ASP A 158 -14.88 19.23 -7.78
CA ASP A 158 -16.01 18.96 -8.66
C ASP A 158 -16.71 17.65 -8.24
N PHE A 159 -18.05 17.70 -8.28
CA PHE A 159 -18.89 16.55 -7.94
C PHE A 159 -18.58 15.31 -8.81
N ARG A 160 -18.61 14.15 -8.17
CA ARG A 160 -18.56 12.84 -8.83
C ARG A 160 -19.55 11.89 -8.19
N GLY A 161 -20.45 11.35 -9.04
CA GLY A 161 -21.37 10.29 -8.62
C GLY A 161 -20.71 8.93 -8.70
N VAL A 162 -20.72 8.17 -7.58
CA VAL A 162 -20.09 6.86 -7.50
C VAL A 162 -21.14 5.75 -7.58
N GLY A 163 -20.90 4.78 -8.45
CA GLY A 163 -21.77 3.62 -8.64
C GLY A 163 -23.11 3.97 -9.29
N ARG A 164 -23.98 2.95 -9.40
CA ARG A 164 -25.33 3.13 -9.99
C ARG A 164 -26.21 4.08 -9.17
N ALA A 165 -26.02 4.11 -7.87
CA ALA A 165 -26.76 5.00 -6.97
C ALA A 165 -26.25 6.44 -6.99
N GLN A 166 -25.22 6.76 -7.78
CA GLN A 166 -24.63 8.10 -7.89
C GLN A 166 -24.31 8.69 -6.50
N LEU A 167 -23.74 7.86 -5.60
CA LEU A 167 -23.38 8.33 -4.27
C LEU A 167 -22.42 9.51 -4.36
N PRO A 168 -22.67 10.58 -3.58
CA PRO A 168 -21.93 11.83 -3.74
C PRO A 168 -20.47 11.70 -3.32
N SER A 169 -19.57 12.14 -4.20
CA SER A 169 -18.14 12.29 -3.96
C SER A 169 -17.61 13.49 -4.76
N THR A 170 -16.31 13.64 -4.78
CA THR A 170 -15.59 14.65 -5.57
C THR A 170 -14.43 14.00 -6.33
N VAL A 171 -13.80 14.75 -7.24
CA VAL A 171 -12.57 14.27 -7.91
C VAL A 171 -11.55 13.82 -6.87
N ILE A 172 -11.17 14.71 -5.94
CA ILE A 172 -10.19 14.38 -4.90
C ILE A 172 -10.68 13.25 -3.99
N GLY A 173 -11.99 13.18 -3.70
CA GLY A 173 -12.59 12.10 -2.91
C GLY A 173 -12.39 10.74 -3.56
N CYS A 174 -12.61 10.63 -4.87
CA CYS A 174 -12.35 9.38 -5.61
C CYS A 174 -10.86 9.00 -5.63
N LEU A 175 -9.97 9.97 -5.88
CA LEU A 175 -8.53 9.73 -5.96
C LEU A 175 -7.95 9.28 -4.60
N VAL A 176 -8.29 10.00 -3.53
CA VAL A 176 -7.83 9.68 -2.17
C VAL A 176 -8.39 8.34 -1.72
N HIS A 177 -9.69 8.09 -1.94
CA HIS A 177 -10.30 6.81 -1.57
C HIS A 177 -9.68 5.64 -2.35
N GLY A 178 -9.38 5.83 -3.65
CA GLY A 178 -8.70 4.80 -4.45
C GLY A 178 -7.34 4.42 -3.86
N ALA A 179 -6.53 5.40 -3.51
CA ALA A 179 -5.21 5.18 -2.92
C ALA A 179 -5.30 4.60 -1.49
N GLU A 180 -6.14 5.17 -0.63
CA GLU A 180 -6.34 4.71 0.76
C GLU A 180 -6.88 3.27 0.80
N HIS A 181 -7.88 2.98 -0.03
CA HIS A 181 -8.49 1.65 -0.10
C HIS A 181 -7.48 0.60 -0.58
N ALA A 182 -6.66 0.95 -1.58
CA ALA A 182 -5.57 0.10 -2.03
C ALA A 182 -4.57 -0.19 -0.89
N MET A 183 -4.15 0.84 -0.14
CA MET A 183 -3.23 0.68 1.00
C MET A 183 -3.85 -0.13 2.15
N ARG A 184 -5.15 0.01 2.41
CA ARG A 184 -5.88 -0.82 3.37
C ARG A 184 -5.77 -2.30 3.01
N HIS A 185 -5.93 -2.64 1.73
CA HIS A 185 -5.77 -4.00 1.24
C HIS A 185 -4.31 -4.49 1.27
N VAL A 186 -3.31 -3.62 1.15
CA VAL A 186 -1.89 -3.97 1.40
C VAL A 186 -1.70 -4.42 2.84
N GLY A 187 -2.28 -3.71 3.82
CA GLY A 187 -2.24 -4.10 5.22
C GLY A 187 -2.88 -5.48 5.46
N GLN A 188 -4.05 -5.72 4.87
CA GLN A 188 -4.74 -7.01 4.95
C GLN A 188 -3.93 -8.14 4.29
N LEU A 189 -3.36 -7.88 3.10
CA LEU A 189 -2.47 -8.81 2.39
C LEU A 189 -1.26 -9.19 3.25
N SER A 190 -0.64 -8.21 3.91
CA SER A 190 0.51 -8.43 4.80
C SER A 190 0.16 -9.38 5.95
N VAL A 191 -1.00 -9.20 6.57
CA VAL A 191 -1.48 -10.08 7.64
C VAL A 191 -1.78 -11.47 7.11
N THR A 192 -2.56 -11.58 6.00
CA THR A 192 -2.88 -12.86 5.36
C THR A 192 -1.62 -13.64 5.01
N ALA A 193 -0.65 -13.02 4.35
CA ALA A 193 0.61 -13.65 3.97
C ALA A 193 1.40 -14.18 5.19
N ARG A 194 1.45 -13.43 6.29
CA ARG A 194 2.12 -13.88 7.52
C ARG A 194 1.42 -15.07 8.17
N VAL A 195 0.09 -15.05 8.25
CA VAL A 195 -0.69 -16.14 8.83
C VAL A 195 -0.52 -17.42 8.02
N VAL A 196 -0.60 -17.34 6.69
CA VAL A 196 -0.45 -18.48 5.81
C VAL A 196 0.95 -19.11 5.95
N ARG A 197 2.02 -18.29 5.94
CA ARG A 197 3.40 -18.77 6.14
C ARG A 197 3.62 -19.40 7.51
N SER A 198 2.99 -18.87 8.56
CA SER A 198 3.14 -19.46 9.90
C SER A 198 2.45 -20.80 10.02
N GLY A 199 1.30 -21.00 9.38
CA GLY A 199 0.61 -22.29 9.31
C GLY A 199 1.40 -23.37 8.56
N ALA A 200 2.05 -22.99 7.46
CA ALA A 200 2.88 -23.92 6.67
C ALA A 200 4.15 -24.41 7.40
N ARG A 201 4.60 -23.71 8.45
CA ARG A 201 5.78 -24.12 9.26
C ARG A 201 5.44 -25.05 10.43
N GLN A 202 4.17 -25.28 10.70
CA GLN A 202 3.70 -26.11 11.83
C GLN A 202 3.17 -27.47 11.39
N GLY A 203 3.11 -27.76 10.10
CA GLY A 203 2.71 -29.03 9.50
C GLY A 203 3.86 -29.69 8.74
#